data_ce94edd68d64e15dd9aebd899860e573
#
_entry.id   ce94edd68d64e15dd9aebd899860e573
#
_cell.length_a   1.000
_cell.length_b   1.000
_cell.length_c   1.000
_cell.angle_alpha   90.00
_cell.angle_beta   90.00
_cell.angle_gamma   90.00
#
_symmetry.space_group_name_H-M   'P 1'
#
loop_
_entity.id
_entity.type
_entity.pdbx_description
1 polymer ?
#
loop_
_entity_poly.entity_id
_entity_poly.type
_entity_poly.pdbx_seq_one_letter_code
_entity_poly.pdbx_strand_id
1 'polypeptide(L)'
;MIISKNEEANIGRAVRRAQAFDEVIVIDSCSADRTKSIAESNGARVVEFEWNGMYPKKKQWALENSGARNEWVMLLDSDEYASEELLIEISNDLDKILFSRFRAYDLGLQYRFAGRFLRYGHAVTKRSLLNTRYCAFPEVGDLDAPGVTEVEGHYQPRVDGSVGRLNGKLVHDDVDPVASWFSRHNRYSDWEAYLAAHPKIRSAVRESRSRQGQIFDRVPFKPAVFFLYSYLFRRGFLDGRAGLDYSIALSTYYWQIGLKMRENQKDSQLDCCSR
;
A
#
# COMPACT_ATOMS: atom_id res chain seq x y z
N MET A 1 -10.90 9.04 1.43
CA MET A 1 -9.91 9.35 2.49
C MET A 1 -8.52 9.28 1.91
N ILE A 2 -7.69 10.28 2.13
CA ILE A 2 -6.31 10.33 1.65
C ILE A 2 -5.37 10.36 2.86
N ILE A 3 -4.43 9.41 2.89
CA ILE A 3 -3.42 9.30 3.96
C ILE A 3 -2.22 10.15 3.59
N SER A 4 -1.79 11.06 4.48
CA SER A 4 -0.78 12.07 4.15
C SER A 4 0.21 12.32 5.30
N LYS A 5 1.47 12.62 4.95
CA LYS A 5 2.51 13.15 5.83
C LYS A 5 3.61 13.80 5.01
N ASN A 6 3.77 15.13 5.12
CA ASN A 6 4.76 15.91 4.38
C ASN A 6 4.66 15.70 2.85
N GLU A 7 3.47 15.93 2.30
CA GLU A 7 3.10 15.66 0.91
C GLU A 7 2.70 16.95 0.16
N GLU A 8 3.30 18.09 0.49
CA GLU A 8 2.95 19.37 -0.14
C GLU A 8 3.04 19.35 -1.67
N ALA A 9 3.93 18.51 -2.23
CA ALA A 9 4.08 18.36 -3.68
C ALA A 9 2.93 17.59 -4.34
N ASN A 10 2.29 16.65 -3.63
CA ASN A 10 1.34 15.69 -4.19
C ASN A 10 -0.10 15.96 -3.76
N ILE A 11 -0.31 16.42 -2.50
CA ILE A 11 -1.63 16.45 -1.87
C ILE A 11 -2.67 17.27 -2.64
N GLY A 12 -2.29 18.41 -3.20
CA GLY A 12 -3.22 19.25 -3.97
C GLY A 12 -3.76 18.55 -5.21
N ARG A 13 -2.92 17.76 -5.90
CA ARG A 13 -3.32 16.93 -7.04
C ARG A 13 -4.24 15.79 -6.60
N ALA A 14 -3.89 15.09 -5.51
CA ALA A 14 -4.68 13.99 -4.96
C ALA A 14 -6.09 14.47 -4.57
N VAL A 15 -6.19 15.59 -3.85
CA VAL A 15 -7.48 16.16 -3.44
C VAL A 15 -8.32 16.56 -4.66
N ARG A 16 -7.75 17.26 -5.66
CA ARG A 16 -8.50 17.63 -6.88
C ARG A 16 -9.01 16.41 -7.64
N ARG A 17 -8.22 15.33 -7.72
CA ARG A 17 -8.65 14.07 -8.36
C ARG A 17 -9.73 13.33 -7.58
N ALA A 18 -9.82 13.57 -6.28
CA ALA A 18 -10.82 12.96 -5.40
C ALA A 18 -12.14 13.74 -5.34
N GLN A 19 -12.28 14.91 -5.99
CA GLN A 19 -13.50 15.74 -5.97
C GLN A 19 -14.72 15.09 -6.65
N ALA A 20 -14.53 13.95 -7.32
CA ALA A 20 -15.65 13.15 -7.84
C ALA A 20 -16.43 12.39 -6.73
N PHE A 21 -15.90 12.33 -5.51
CA PHE A 21 -16.55 11.72 -4.35
C PHE A 21 -17.30 12.77 -3.54
N ASP A 22 -18.33 12.35 -2.78
CA ASP A 22 -19.18 13.25 -1.97
C ASP A 22 -18.41 13.99 -0.88
N GLU A 23 -17.31 13.42 -0.40
CA GLU A 23 -16.49 13.98 0.65
C GLU A 23 -15.03 13.61 0.44
N VAL A 24 -14.13 14.58 0.59
CA VAL A 24 -12.68 14.36 0.60
C VAL A 24 -12.13 14.67 1.98
N ILE A 25 -11.58 13.64 2.62
CA ILE A 25 -10.96 13.74 3.95
C ILE A 25 -9.48 13.41 3.79
N VAL A 26 -8.62 14.30 4.28
CA VAL A 26 -7.18 14.06 4.37
C VAL A 26 -6.85 13.75 5.83
N ILE A 27 -6.25 12.58 6.07
CA ILE A 27 -5.74 12.19 7.38
C ILE A 27 -4.27 12.54 7.41
N ASP A 28 -3.95 13.62 8.10
CA ASP A 28 -2.60 14.19 8.12
C ASP A 28 -1.85 13.86 9.41
N SER A 29 -0.64 13.34 9.29
CA SER A 29 0.20 13.02 10.46
C SER A 29 1.02 14.22 10.90
N CYS A 30 0.36 15.31 11.27
CA CYS A 30 1.00 16.52 11.79
C CYS A 30 2.14 16.98 10.86
N SER A 31 1.86 17.13 9.57
CA SER A 31 2.84 17.56 8.57
C SER A 31 3.48 18.89 8.94
N ALA A 32 4.80 18.96 8.79
CA ALA A 32 5.57 20.17 9.08
C ALA A 32 5.67 21.14 7.89
N ASP A 33 5.24 20.69 6.70
CA ASP A 33 5.20 21.46 5.46
C ASP A 33 3.81 22.06 5.19
N ARG A 34 3.53 22.50 3.97
CA ARG A 34 2.25 23.10 3.58
C ARG A 34 1.15 22.09 3.23
N THR A 35 1.34 20.79 3.52
CA THR A 35 0.38 19.73 3.19
C THR A 35 -1.04 20.07 3.61
N LYS A 36 -1.24 20.44 4.90
CA LYS A 36 -2.56 20.78 5.46
C LYS A 36 -3.20 21.94 4.72
N SER A 37 -2.50 23.08 4.62
CA SER A 37 -3.04 24.28 3.98
C SER A 37 -3.38 24.06 2.49
N ILE A 38 -2.58 23.27 1.78
CA ILE A 38 -2.84 22.92 0.38
C ILE A 38 -4.07 22.01 0.29
N ALA A 39 -4.22 21.02 1.16
CA ALA A 39 -5.38 20.14 1.18
C ALA A 39 -6.69 20.93 1.40
N GLU A 40 -6.71 21.79 2.42
CA GLU A 40 -7.87 22.65 2.76
C GLU A 40 -8.22 23.60 1.62
N SER A 41 -7.23 24.27 1.02
CA SER A 41 -7.46 25.19 -0.11
C SER A 41 -7.98 24.51 -1.38
N ASN A 42 -7.80 23.19 -1.50
CA ASN A 42 -8.37 22.38 -2.58
C ASN A 42 -9.70 21.72 -2.19
N GLY A 43 -10.31 22.05 -1.04
CA GLY A 43 -11.65 21.62 -0.64
C GLY A 43 -11.69 20.32 0.15
N ALA A 44 -10.57 19.83 0.70
CA ALA A 44 -10.58 18.71 1.61
C ALA A 44 -10.83 19.15 3.05
N ARG A 45 -11.50 18.29 3.82
CA ARG A 45 -11.48 18.37 5.28
C ARG A 45 -10.24 17.66 5.80
N VAL A 46 -9.41 18.34 6.58
CA VAL A 46 -8.21 17.75 7.17
C VAL A 46 -8.49 17.29 8.60
N VAL A 47 -8.10 16.07 8.90
CA VAL A 47 -8.16 15.47 10.24
C VAL A 47 -6.74 15.10 10.65
N GLU A 48 -6.29 15.65 11.76
CA GLU A 48 -4.95 15.40 12.27
C GLU A 48 -4.89 14.05 12.99
N PHE A 49 -3.83 13.30 12.72
CA PHE A 49 -3.49 12.05 13.36
C PHE A 49 -2.11 12.15 14.01
N GLU A 50 -2.06 12.00 15.32
CA GLU A 50 -0.82 11.91 16.07
C GLU A 50 -0.59 10.46 16.51
N TRP A 51 0.49 9.85 16.00
CA TRP A 51 0.79 8.48 16.36
C TRP A 51 1.60 8.41 17.65
N ASN A 52 1.07 7.65 18.60
CA ASN A 52 1.70 7.43 19.92
C ASN A 52 2.63 6.20 19.96
N GLY A 53 2.95 5.59 18.81
CA GLY A 53 3.77 4.38 18.73
C GLY A 53 3.02 3.07 18.98
N MET A 54 1.70 3.11 19.15
CA MET A 54 0.83 1.96 19.44
C MET A 54 -0.19 1.74 18.32
N TYR A 55 -0.94 0.64 18.40
CA TYR A 55 -2.15 0.45 17.60
C TYR A 55 -3.30 1.30 18.19
N PRO A 56 -4.28 1.70 17.36
CA PRO A 56 -4.31 1.48 15.92
C PRO A 56 -3.32 2.35 15.16
N LYS A 57 -2.78 1.82 14.07
CA LYS A 57 -2.03 2.62 13.10
C LYS A 57 -2.99 3.49 12.26
N LYS A 58 -2.44 4.34 11.42
CA LYS A 58 -3.14 5.45 10.76
C LYS A 58 -4.34 5.05 9.91
N LYS A 59 -4.25 3.95 9.13
CA LYS A 59 -5.37 3.53 8.27
C LYS A 59 -6.54 3.02 9.10
N GLN A 60 -6.28 2.19 10.12
CA GLN A 60 -7.32 1.75 11.05
C GLN A 60 -7.91 2.91 11.83
N TRP A 61 -7.05 3.77 12.38
CA TRP A 61 -7.51 4.96 13.10
C TRP A 61 -8.40 5.84 12.23
N ALA A 62 -8.05 6.01 10.95
CA ALA A 62 -8.83 6.79 9.99
C ALA A 62 -10.22 6.21 9.75
N LEU A 63 -10.36 4.88 9.64
CA LEU A 63 -11.67 4.24 9.48
C LEU A 63 -12.58 4.49 10.68
N GLU A 64 -12.02 4.60 11.89
CA GLU A 64 -12.77 4.76 13.15
C GLU A 64 -13.02 6.22 13.52
N ASN A 65 -12.08 7.12 13.25
CA ASN A 65 -12.04 8.46 13.84
C ASN A 65 -12.12 9.60 12.83
N SER A 66 -12.16 9.34 11.52
CA SER A 66 -12.20 10.40 10.51
C SER A 66 -13.50 11.20 10.52
N GLY A 67 -14.57 10.70 11.12
CA GLY A 67 -15.91 11.30 11.07
C GLY A 67 -16.45 11.38 9.65
N ALA A 68 -16.17 10.39 8.81
CA ALA A 68 -16.72 10.30 7.46
C ALA A 68 -18.24 10.19 7.49
N ARG A 69 -18.91 10.91 6.60
CA ARG A 69 -20.38 10.92 6.50
C ARG A 69 -20.94 9.61 5.93
N ASN A 70 -20.15 8.95 5.08
CA ASN A 70 -20.55 7.74 4.38
C ASN A 70 -19.85 6.51 4.95
N GLU A 71 -20.55 5.36 4.95
CA GLU A 71 -19.98 4.07 5.37
C GLU A 71 -18.96 3.53 4.35
N TRP A 72 -19.11 3.88 3.08
CA TRP A 72 -18.19 3.48 2.03
C TRP A 72 -17.12 4.53 1.84
N VAL A 73 -15.89 4.11 1.93
CA VAL A 73 -14.72 4.98 1.77
C VAL A 73 -13.75 4.40 0.74
N MET A 74 -13.22 5.27 -0.11
CA MET A 74 -12.06 4.97 -0.94
C MET A 74 -10.82 5.42 -0.16
N LEU A 75 -9.98 4.45 0.25
CA LEU A 75 -8.75 4.74 0.98
C LEU A 75 -7.57 4.84 0.02
N LEU A 76 -6.95 6.02 -0.05
CA LEU A 76 -5.89 6.37 -0.98
C LEU A 76 -4.63 6.83 -0.24
N ASP A 77 -3.47 6.53 -0.78
CA ASP A 77 -2.24 7.21 -0.40
C ASP A 77 -2.14 8.55 -1.17
N SER A 78 -1.32 9.51 -0.74
CA SER A 78 -1.26 10.88 -1.28
C SER A 78 -0.80 10.96 -2.75
N ASP A 79 -0.20 9.91 -3.26
CA ASP A 79 0.24 9.74 -4.65
C ASP A 79 -0.69 8.83 -5.47
N GLU A 80 -1.87 8.47 -4.91
CA GLU A 80 -2.87 7.63 -5.57
C GLU A 80 -4.13 8.40 -5.96
N TYR A 81 -4.77 7.98 -7.06
CA TYR A 81 -6.08 8.45 -7.46
C TYR A 81 -6.84 7.39 -8.28
N ALA A 82 -8.17 7.49 -8.29
CA ALA A 82 -9.02 6.67 -9.15
C ALA A 82 -8.86 7.07 -10.62
N SER A 83 -8.68 6.08 -11.52
CA SER A 83 -8.71 6.35 -12.95
C SER A 83 -10.11 6.79 -13.40
N GLU A 84 -10.23 7.43 -14.57
CA GLU A 84 -11.52 7.85 -15.13
C GLU A 84 -12.44 6.64 -15.34
N GLU A 85 -11.89 5.52 -15.80
CA GLU A 85 -12.64 4.26 -15.97
C GLU A 85 -13.18 3.75 -14.64
N LEU A 86 -12.39 3.87 -13.54
CA LEU A 86 -12.84 3.48 -12.21
C LEU A 86 -13.96 4.38 -11.70
N LEU A 87 -13.86 5.67 -11.89
CA LEU A 87 -14.90 6.63 -11.49
C LEU A 87 -16.20 6.38 -12.27
N ILE A 88 -16.12 6.13 -13.57
CA ILE A 88 -17.27 5.77 -14.42
C ILE A 88 -17.89 4.44 -13.97
N GLU A 89 -17.08 3.41 -13.70
CA GLU A 89 -17.55 2.10 -13.22
C GLU A 89 -18.30 2.25 -11.88
N ILE A 90 -17.71 2.99 -10.92
CA ILE A 90 -18.35 3.25 -9.62
C ILE A 90 -19.68 4.02 -9.81
N SER A 91 -19.69 5.07 -10.62
CA SER A 91 -20.91 5.86 -10.87
C SER A 91 -22.02 5.05 -11.51
N ASN A 92 -21.71 4.23 -12.51
CA ASN A 92 -22.68 3.41 -13.23
C ASN A 92 -23.23 2.25 -12.38
N ASP A 93 -22.42 1.71 -11.49
CA ASP A 93 -22.75 0.55 -10.67
C ASP A 93 -22.94 0.90 -9.18
N LEU A 94 -23.16 2.19 -8.86
CA LEU A 94 -23.21 2.68 -7.47
C LEU A 94 -24.21 1.88 -6.62
N ASP A 95 -25.44 1.72 -7.07
CA ASP A 95 -26.46 0.96 -6.35
C ASP A 95 -26.05 -0.52 -6.17
N LYS A 96 -25.45 -1.12 -7.18
CA LYS A 96 -24.95 -2.49 -7.08
C LYS A 96 -23.81 -2.59 -6.07
N ILE A 97 -22.92 -1.59 -6.00
CA ILE A 97 -21.84 -1.52 -5.02
C ILE A 97 -22.43 -1.40 -3.61
N LEU A 98 -23.33 -0.43 -3.39
CA LEU A 98 -23.89 -0.12 -2.07
C LEU A 98 -24.73 -1.27 -1.50
N PHE A 99 -25.56 -1.91 -2.35
CA PHE A 99 -26.53 -2.93 -1.93
C PHE A 99 -26.11 -4.37 -2.23
N SER A 100 -24.85 -4.60 -2.67
CA SER A 100 -24.32 -5.92 -2.90
C SER A 100 -24.03 -6.69 -1.60
N ARG A 101 -23.72 -7.98 -1.77
CA ARG A 101 -23.17 -8.81 -0.68
C ARG A 101 -21.70 -8.49 -0.35
N PHE A 102 -21.04 -7.71 -1.19
CA PHE A 102 -19.64 -7.36 -0.98
C PHE A 102 -19.52 -6.26 0.09
N ARG A 103 -18.45 -6.33 0.87
CA ARG A 103 -18.14 -5.36 1.93
C ARG A 103 -16.86 -4.59 1.66
N ALA A 104 -16.13 -5.01 0.65
CA ALA A 104 -14.97 -4.29 0.11
C ALA A 104 -14.77 -4.66 -1.36
N TYR A 105 -13.97 -3.86 -2.07
CA TYR A 105 -13.56 -4.16 -3.44
C TYR A 105 -12.05 -4.05 -3.60
N ASP A 106 -11.50 -5.04 -4.28
CA ASP A 106 -10.11 -5.09 -4.70
C ASP A 106 -9.96 -4.37 -6.05
N LEU A 107 -8.97 -3.48 -6.14
CA LEU A 107 -8.65 -2.65 -7.29
C LEU A 107 -7.24 -2.96 -7.78
N GLY A 108 -7.06 -3.04 -9.10
CA GLY A 108 -5.73 -3.14 -9.68
C GLY A 108 -5.00 -1.80 -9.59
N LEU A 109 -3.68 -1.82 -9.29
CA LEU A 109 -2.85 -0.62 -9.35
C LEU A 109 -2.14 -0.50 -10.69
N GLN A 110 -2.08 0.73 -11.19
CA GLN A 110 -1.23 1.11 -12.30
C GLN A 110 -0.11 2.00 -11.76
N TYR A 111 1.13 1.52 -11.85
CA TYR A 111 2.29 2.23 -11.33
C TYR A 111 2.92 3.18 -12.34
N ARG A 112 3.39 4.33 -11.84
CA ARG A 112 4.40 5.13 -12.50
C ARG A 112 5.77 4.80 -11.90
N PHE A 113 6.75 4.53 -12.77
CA PHE A 113 8.14 4.30 -12.37
C PHE A 113 9.08 5.01 -13.32
N ALA A 114 10.06 5.72 -12.78
CA ALA A 114 11.03 6.51 -13.56
C ALA A 114 10.36 7.40 -14.63
N GLY A 115 9.24 8.06 -14.25
CA GLY A 115 8.50 8.98 -15.10
C GLY A 115 7.55 8.34 -16.14
N ARG A 116 7.42 7.01 -16.19
CA ARG A 116 6.56 6.30 -17.12
C ARG A 116 5.52 5.41 -16.43
N PHE A 117 4.29 5.43 -16.93
CA PHE A 117 3.26 4.49 -16.50
C PHE A 117 3.52 3.10 -17.07
N LEU A 118 3.52 2.11 -16.18
CA LEU A 118 3.68 0.72 -16.54
C LEU A 118 2.30 0.11 -16.84
N ARG A 119 2.19 -0.64 -17.94
CA ARG A 119 0.96 -1.32 -18.36
C ARG A 119 1.04 -2.82 -18.13
N TYR A 120 2.23 -3.35 -18.08
CA TYR A 120 2.54 -4.77 -18.00
C TYR A 120 3.42 -5.07 -16.77
N GLY A 121 3.87 -6.30 -16.64
CA GLY A 121 4.75 -6.70 -15.55
C GLY A 121 4.01 -6.99 -14.26
N HIS A 122 4.57 -6.57 -13.14
CA HIS A 122 4.03 -6.83 -11.82
C HIS A 122 2.68 -6.16 -11.62
N ALA A 123 1.66 -6.97 -11.30
CA ALA A 123 0.32 -6.50 -11.02
C ALA A 123 0.05 -6.60 -9.52
N VAL A 124 -0.22 -5.47 -8.92
CA VAL A 124 -0.64 -5.37 -7.51
C VAL A 124 -2.13 -5.10 -7.45
N THR A 125 -2.76 -5.69 -6.45
CA THR A 125 -4.16 -5.45 -6.11
C THR A 125 -4.22 -4.85 -4.71
N LYS A 126 -4.92 -3.75 -4.57
CA LYS A 126 -5.14 -3.05 -3.29
C LYS A 126 -6.63 -3.09 -2.96
N ARG A 127 -6.96 -3.43 -1.72
CA ARG A 127 -8.31 -3.33 -1.19
C ARG A 127 -8.52 -1.92 -0.69
N SER A 128 -9.14 -1.08 -1.51
CA SER A 128 -9.22 0.36 -1.25
C SER A 128 -10.63 0.89 -1.14
N LEU A 129 -11.64 0.28 -1.78
CA LEU A 129 -13.04 0.65 -1.57
C LEU A 129 -13.59 -0.24 -0.46
N LEU A 130 -13.88 0.37 0.69
CA LEU A 130 -14.14 -0.31 1.96
C LEU A 130 -15.48 0.16 2.55
N ASN A 131 -16.29 -0.78 3.05
CA ASN A 131 -17.35 -0.44 3.98
C ASN A 131 -16.78 -0.46 5.40
N THR A 132 -16.76 0.69 6.05
CA THR A 132 -16.11 0.89 7.36
C THR A 132 -16.69 0.04 8.48
N ARG A 133 -17.94 -0.42 8.36
CA ARG A 133 -18.58 -1.30 9.36
C ARG A 133 -18.05 -2.73 9.33
N TYR A 134 -17.47 -3.17 8.23
CA TYR A 134 -17.09 -4.56 7.98
C TYR A 134 -15.61 -4.74 7.70
N CYS A 135 -14.85 -3.65 7.66
CA CYS A 135 -13.42 -3.68 7.31
C CYS A 135 -12.57 -3.16 8.45
N ALA A 136 -11.53 -3.90 8.80
CA ALA A 136 -10.58 -3.49 9.82
C ALA A 136 -9.16 -3.92 9.47
N PHE A 137 -8.17 -3.05 9.70
CA PHE A 137 -6.77 -3.43 9.61
C PHE A 137 -6.36 -4.19 10.87
N PRO A 138 -5.71 -5.36 10.73
CA PRO A 138 -5.34 -6.17 11.88
C PRO A 138 -4.16 -5.58 12.64
N GLU A 139 -4.15 -5.75 13.95
CA GLU A 139 -2.96 -5.60 14.78
C GLU A 139 -2.07 -6.83 14.58
N VAL A 140 -0.95 -6.66 13.90
CA VAL A 140 -0.09 -7.78 13.53
C VAL A 140 1.09 -7.99 14.48
N GLY A 141 1.29 -7.08 15.44
CA GLY A 141 2.37 -7.16 16.45
C GLY A 141 3.74 -6.77 15.89
N ASP A 142 3.78 -5.86 14.89
CA ASP A 142 5.00 -5.43 14.22
C ASP A 142 5.61 -4.10 14.75
N LEU A 143 5.18 -3.65 15.92
CA LEU A 143 5.60 -2.34 16.46
C LEU A 143 7.11 -2.28 16.76
N ASP A 144 7.74 -3.41 17.09
CA ASP A 144 9.18 -3.50 17.34
C ASP A 144 10.01 -3.73 16.07
N ALA A 145 9.36 -3.79 14.89
CA ALA A 145 10.08 -4.05 13.65
C ALA A 145 10.92 -2.84 13.21
N PRO A 146 12.17 -3.05 12.75
CA PRO A 146 12.95 -1.98 12.16
C PRO A 146 12.22 -1.31 11.00
N GLY A 147 12.21 0.02 10.98
CA GLY A 147 11.53 0.78 9.93
C GLY A 147 10.01 0.77 10.03
N VAL A 148 9.43 0.32 11.16
CA VAL A 148 8.01 0.45 11.42
C VAL A 148 7.59 1.92 11.32
N THR A 149 6.42 2.14 10.75
CA THR A 149 5.83 3.46 10.60
C THR A 149 4.42 3.50 11.19
N GLU A 150 3.89 4.68 11.30
CA GLU A 150 2.51 4.95 11.70
C GLU A 150 1.45 4.37 10.74
N VAL A 151 1.87 4.02 9.51
CA VAL A 151 0.99 3.46 8.48
C VAL A 151 1.13 1.94 8.46
N GLU A 152 0.02 1.25 8.26
CA GLU A 152 -0.01 -0.18 8.05
C GLU A 152 0.88 -0.57 6.86
N GLY A 153 1.68 -1.62 7.04
CA GLY A 153 2.60 -2.13 6.04
C GLY A 153 1.90 -2.82 4.86
N HIS A 154 2.53 -3.80 4.26
CA HIS A 154 2.04 -4.50 3.05
C HIS A 154 0.93 -5.54 3.34
N TYR A 155 0.00 -5.24 4.24
CA TYR A 155 -1.16 -6.09 4.50
C TYR A 155 -2.48 -5.35 4.24
N GLN A 156 -3.50 -6.14 3.89
CA GLN A 156 -4.81 -5.64 3.52
C GLN A 156 -5.74 -5.64 4.73
N PRO A 157 -6.79 -4.81 4.75
CA PRO A 157 -7.80 -4.91 5.79
C PRO A 157 -8.53 -6.26 5.71
N ARG A 158 -8.84 -6.83 6.88
CA ARG A 158 -9.76 -7.95 7.01
C ARG A 158 -11.18 -7.47 6.71
N VAL A 159 -11.99 -8.36 6.16
CA VAL A 159 -13.37 -8.05 5.75
C VAL A 159 -14.29 -9.09 6.38
N ASP A 160 -15.24 -8.64 7.18
CA ASP A 160 -16.35 -9.48 7.62
C ASP A 160 -17.39 -9.53 6.50
N GLY A 161 -17.21 -10.48 5.60
CA GLY A 161 -18.05 -10.67 4.41
C GLY A 161 -17.25 -10.96 3.14
N SER A 162 -17.92 -10.80 2.01
CA SER A 162 -17.34 -11.06 0.69
C SER A 162 -16.61 -9.83 0.15
N VAL A 163 -15.55 -10.07 -0.64
CA VAL A 163 -14.79 -9.04 -1.35
C VAL A 163 -15.10 -9.13 -2.84
N GLY A 164 -15.50 -8.01 -3.42
CA GLY A 164 -15.71 -7.87 -4.85
C GLY A 164 -14.42 -7.41 -5.57
N ARG A 165 -14.52 -7.21 -6.87
CA ARG A 165 -13.46 -6.64 -7.69
C ARG A 165 -14.07 -5.66 -8.69
N LEU A 166 -13.43 -4.51 -8.87
CA LEU A 166 -13.72 -3.58 -9.96
C LEU A 166 -12.62 -3.68 -11.03
N ASN A 167 -12.99 -3.34 -12.26
CA ASN A 167 -12.10 -3.43 -13.43
C ASN A 167 -11.23 -2.18 -13.59
N GLY A 168 -11.78 -1.02 -13.24
CA GLY A 168 -11.07 0.24 -13.20
C GLY A 168 -9.90 0.17 -12.21
N LYS A 169 -8.91 1.05 -12.38
CA LYS A 169 -7.66 1.00 -11.65
C LYS A 169 -7.47 2.19 -10.72
N LEU A 170 -6.74 1.97 -9.65
CA LEU A 170 -6.04 3.04 -8.96
C LEU A 170 -4.74 3.35 -9.71
N VAL A 171 -4.47 4.62 -9.90
CA VAL A 171 -3.20 5.09 -10.46
C VAL A 171 -2.30 5.51 -9.31
N HIS A 172 -1.16 4.85 -9.19
CA HIS A 172 -0.09 5.22 -8.27
C HIS A 172 0.93 6.05 -9.04
N ASP A 173 0.77 7.36 -8.94
CA ASP A 173 1.51 8.37 -9.71
C ASP A 173 2.68 8.93 -8.89
N ASP A 174 3.61 8.05 -8.54
CA ASP A 174 4.83 8.41 -7.83
C ASP A 174 5.71 9.30 -8.74
N VAL A 175 5.77 10.57 -8.41
CA VAL A 175 6.60 11.57 -9.12
C VAL A 175 7.93 11.80 -8.45
N ASP A 176 8.19 11.15 -7.33
CA ASP A 176 9.42 11.27 -6.59
C ASP A 176 10.64 10.79 -7.40
N PRO A 177 11.83 11.28 -7.10
CA PRO A 177 13.05 10.75 -7.67
C PRO A 177 13.20 9.25 -7.41
N VAL A 178 13.79 8.53 -8.35
CA VAL A 178 14.06 7.08 -8.21
C VAL A 178 14.85 6.75 -6.93
N ALA A 179 15.68 7.68 -6.46
CA ALA A 179 16.40 7.54 -5.18
C ALA A 179 15.45 7.36 -3.98
N SER A 180 14.32 8.08 -3.97
CA SER A 180 13.28 7.95 -2.93
C SER A 180 12.63 6.58 -2.96
N TRP A 181 12.38 6.04 -4.17
CA TRP A 181 11.86 4.68 -4.35
C TRP A 181 12.79 3.64 -3.73
N PHE A 182 14.11 3.69 -4.04
CA PHE A 182 15.09 2.77 -3.46
C PHE A 182 15.19 2.93 -1.94
N SER A 183 15.17 4.16 -1.43
CA SER A 183 15.21 4.43 0.01
C SER A 183 14.01 3.82 0.74
N ARG A 184 12.79 3.96 0.20
CA ARG A 184 11.58 3.34 0.75
C ARG A 184 11.67 1.81 0.74
N HIS A 185 12.08 1.22 -0.39
CA HIS A 185 12.20 -0.24 -0.51
C HIS A 185 13.32 -0.82 0.36
N ASN A 186 14.38 -0.06 0.62
CA ASN A 186 15.38 -0.48 1.59
C ASN A 186 14.76 -0.62 3.00
N ARG A 187 13.98 0.37 3.47
CA ARG A 187 13.26 0.27 4.75
C ARG A 187 12.24 -0.88 4.78
N TYR A 188 11.50 -1.07 3.68
CA TYR A 188 10.55 -2.18 3.58
C TYR A 188 11.24 -3.54 3.65
N SER A 189 12.47 -3.65 3.12
CA SER A 189 13.24 -4.89 3.21
C SER A 189 13.74 -5.18 4.62
N ASP A 190 13.94 -4.17 5.49
CA ASP A 190 14.25 -4.36 6.92
C ASP A 190 13.05 -4.98 7.65
N TRP A 191 11.85 -4.41 7.42
CA TRP A 191 10.62 -4.94 7.99
C TRP A 191 10.32 -6.37 7.53
N GLU A 192 10.46 -6.69 6.24
CA GLU A 192 10.24 -8.04 5.71
C GLU A 192 11.27 -9.05 6.29
N ALA A 193 12.53 -8.64 6.46
CA ALA A 193 13.55 -9.47 7.08
C ALA A 193 13.25 -9.75 8.56
N TYR A 194 12.76 -8.74 9.28
CA TYR A 194 12.29 -8.88 10.66
C TYR A 194 11.13 -9.87 10.76
N LEU A 195 10.11 -9.75 9.90
CA LEU A 195 8.99 -10.69 9.86
C LEU A 195 9.45 -12.13 9.64
N ALA A 196 10.49 -12.33 8.82
CA ALA A 196 11.02 -13.66 8.56
C ALA A 196 11.63 -14.31 9.81
N ALA A 197 12.19 -13.51 10.71
CA ALA A 197 12.73 -13.96 12.00
C ALA A 197 11.63 -14.16 13.07
N HIS A 198 10.43 -13.62 12.85
CA HIS A 198 9.30 -13.66 13.81
C HIS A 198 8.09 -14.42 13.24
N PRO A 199 8.05 -15.77 13.31
CA PRO A 199 7.02 -16.59 12.64
C PRO A 199 5.57 -16.26 13.03
N LYS A 200 5.33 -15.89 14.28
CA LYS A 200 3.98 -15.51 14.76
C LYS A 200 3.47 -14.23 14.07
N ILE A 201 4.30 -13.19 14.02
CA ILE A 201 4.00 -11.92 13.36
C ILE A 201 3.82 -12.16 11.84
N ARG A 202 4.74 -12.93 11.25
CA ARG A 202 4.66 -13.31 9.84
C ARG A 202 3.36 -14.04 9.50
N SER A 203 2.89 -14.93 10.38
CA SER A 203 1.62 -15.63 10.18
C SER A 203 0.43 -14.64 10.18
N ALA A 204 0.37 -13.72 11.14
CA ALA A 204 -0.68 -12.71 11.22
C ALA A 204 -0.72 -11.79 9.98
N VAL A 205 0.46 -11.34 9.51
CA VAL A 205 0.59 -10.56 8.27
C VAL A 205 0.19 -11.37 7.04
N ARG A 206 0.58 -12.65 6.98
CA ARG A 206 0.28 -13.53 5.86
C ARG A 206 -1.21 -13.78 5.67
N GLU A 207 -1.97 -13.94 6.75
CA GLU A 207 -3.43 -14.07 6.70
C GLU A 207 -4.09 -12.86 6.05
N SER A 208 -3.49 -11.69 6.18
CA SER A 208 -3.97 -10.42 5.61
C SER A 208 -3.39 -10.11 4.21
N ARG A 209 -2.55 -11.00 3.64
CA ARG A 209 -2.03 -10.89 2.26
C ARG A 209 -2.95 -11.57 1.26
N SER A 210 -2.85 -11.12 0.00
CA SER A 210 -3.52 -11.79 -1.11
C SER A 210 -3.04 -13.25 -1.27
N ARG A 211 -3.86 -14.13 -1.84
CA ARG A 211 -3.47 -15.53 -2.12
C ARG A 211 -2.18 -15.62 -2.96
N GLN A 212 -2.00 -14.71 -3.92
CA GLN A 212 -0.79 -14.66 -4.75
C GLN A 212 0.46 -14.33 -3.90
N GLY A 213 0.35 -13.36 -2.97
CA GLY A 213 1.41 -13.04 -2.02
C GLY A 213 1.77 -14.22 -1.13
N GLN A 214 0.76 -14.96 -0.64
CA GLN A 214 0.98 -16.15 0.20
C GLN A 214 1.70 -17.27 -0.54
N ILE A 215 1.41 -17.47 -1.84
CA ILE A 215 2.12 -18.45 -2.69
C ILE A 215 3.55 -17.99 -2.92
N PHE A 216 3.75 -16.72 -3.25
CA PHE A 216 5.07 -16.16 -3.51
C PHE A 216 5.99 -16.21 -2.30
N ASP A 217 5.45 -16.17 -1.08
CA ASP A 217 6.23 -16.33 0.15
C ASP A 217 7.01 -17.65 0.23
N ARG A 218 6.55 -18.69 -0.46
CA ARG A 218 7.17 -20.04 -0.47
C ARG A 218 8.14 -20.28 -1.63
N VAL A 219 8.24 -19.32 -2.56
CA VAL A 219 9.05 -19.48 -3.78
C VAL A 219 10.54 -19.40 -3.41
N PRO A 220 11.36 -20.38 -3.82
CA PRO A 220 12.82 -20.29 -3.71
C PRO A 220 13.39 -19.32 -4.75
N PHE A 221 14.60 -18.81 -4.52
CA PHE A 221 15.29 -17.89 -5.46
C PHE A 221 14.43 -16.72 -5.92
N LYS A 222 13.66 -16.13 -5.00
CA LYS A 222 12.70 -15.06 -5.27
C LYS A 222 13.17 -13.98 -6.25
N PRO A 223 14.43 -13.48 -6.19
CA PRO A 223 14.88 -12.44 -7.13
C PRO A 223 14.77 -12.86 -8.59
N ALA A 224 15.30 -14.04 -8.92
CA ALA A 224 15.29 -14.54 -10.29
C ALA A 224 13.88 -14.92 -10.75
N VAL A 225 13.14 -15.63 -9.88
CA VAL A 225 11.74 -16.02 -10.18
C VAL A 225 10.87 -14.78 -10.38
N PHE A 226 11.02 -13.75 -9.56
CA PHE A 226 10.26 -12.52 -9.71
C PHE A 226 10.62 -11.78 -11.00
N PHE A 227 11.91 -11.69 -11.35
CA PHE A 227 12.33 -11.09 -12.62
C PHE A 227 11.69 -11.80 -13.81
N LEU A 228 11.81 -13.13 -13.89
CA LEU A 228 11.22 -13.91 -14.97
C LEU A 228 9.69 -13.75 -15.02
N TYR A 229 9.05 -13.84 -13.86
CA TYR A 229 7.60 -13.65 -13.77
C TYR A 229 7.20 -12.25 -14.26
N SER A 230 7.79 -11.17 -13.71
CA SER A 230 7.40 -9.80 -14.03
C SER A 230 7.77 -9.44 -15.47
N TYR A 231 9.00 -9.71 -15.89
CA TYR A 231 9.50 -9.28 -17.19
C TYR A 231 8.99 -10.13 -18.34
N LEU A 232 9.04 -11.48 -18.22
CA LEU A 232 8.64 -12.39 -19.30
C LEU A 232 7.15 -12.78 -19.20
N PHE A 233 6.73 -13.47 -18.13
CA PHE A 233 5.38 -14.02 -18.05
C PHE A 233 4.29 -12.93 -18.01
N ARG A 234 4.54 -11.86 -17.27
CA ARG A 234 3.62 -10.71 -17.20
C ARG A 234 3.89 -9.67 -18.29
N ARG A 235 4.76 -9.99 -19.25
CA ARG A 235 5.07 -9.18 -20.44
C ARG A 235 5.62 -7.79 -20.11
N GLY A 236 6.35 -7.63 -18.99
CA GLY A 236 6.99 -6.36 -18.62
C GLY A 236 7.91 -5.79 -19.71
N PHE A 237 8.45 -6.65 -20.59
CA PHE A 237 9.24 -6.25 -21.74
C PHE A 237 8.48 -5.35 -22.73
N LEU A 238 7.14 -5.38 -22.74
CA LEU A 238 6.31 -4.52 -23.60
C LEU A 238 6.30 -3.05 -23.11
N ASP A 239 6.65 -2.79 -21.85
CA ASP A 239 6.89 -1.43 -21.35
C ASP A 239 8.31 -0.93 -21.66
N GLY A 240 9.06 -1.66 -22.47
CA GLY A 240 10.40 -1.31 -22.92
C GLY A 240 11.39 -1.18 -21.76
N ARG A 241 12.21 -0.10 -21.80
CA ARG A 241 13.24 0.14 -20.78
C ARG A 241 12.68 0.28 -19.37
N ALA A 242 11.54 0.97 -19.20
CA ALA A 242 10.92 1.17 -17.89
C ALA A 242 10.45 -0.15 -17.27
N GLY A 243 9.90 -1.07 -18.08
CA GLY A 243 9.52 -2.40 -17.61
C GLY A 243 10.71 -3.26 -17.20
N LEU A 244 11.83 -3.16 -17.93
CA LEU A 244 13.08 -3.82 -17.53
C LEU A 244 13.62 -3.28 -16.22
N ASP A 245 13.77 -1.95 -16.11
CA ASP A 245 14.33 -1.29 -14.94
C ASP A 245 13.47 -1.56 -13.69
N TYR A 246 12.14 -1.54 -13.81
CA TYR A 246 11.23 -1.86 -12.72
C TYR A 246 11.34 -3.33 -12.28
N SER A 247 11.44 -4.26 -13.23
CA SER A 247 11.59 -5.69 -12.93
C SER A 247 12.92 -5.98 -12.23
N ILE A 248 14.00 -5.30 -12.62
CA ILE A 248 15.31 -5.38 -11.95
C ILE A 248 15.22 -4.78 -10.54
N ALA A 249 14.66 -3.59 -10.41
CA ALA A 249 14.54 -2.88 -9.13
C ALA A 249 13.79 -3.72 -8.07
N LEU A 250 12.64 -4.31 -8.43
CA LEU A 250 11.90 -5.19 -7.52
C LEU A 250 12.63 -6.52 -7.25
N SER A 251 13.34 -7.06 -8.23
CA SER A 251 14.18 -8.25 -8.01
C SER A 251 15.30 -7.98 -7.02
N THR A 252 15.92 -6.80 -7.11
CA THR A 252 16.92 -6.31 -6.15
C THR A 252 16.32 -6.16 -4.75
N TYR A 253 15.09 -5.66 -4.62
CA TYR A 253 14.38 -5.61 -3.35
C TYR A 253 14.23 -6.99 -2.71
N TYR A 254 13.82 -8.01 -3.47
CA TYR A 254 13.74 -9.39 -2.95
C TYR A 254 15.11 -9.98 -2.60
N TRP A 255 16.17 -9.60 -3.32
CA TRP A 255 17.53 -9.98 -2.98
C TRP A 255 17.98 -9.34 -1.65
N GLN A 256 17.69 -8.05 -1.44
CA GLN A 256 17.97 -7.33 -0.20
C GLN A 256 17.30 -8.01 1.01
N ILE A 257 16.01 -8.38 0.90
CA ILE A 257 15.32 -9.13 1.97
C ILE A 257 16.10 -10.40 2.32
N GLY A 258 16.47 -11.20 1.32
CA GLY A 258 17.22 -12.43 1.54
C GLY A 258 18.60 -12.21 2.14
N LEU A 259 19.29 -11.11 1.80
CA LEU A 259 20.58 -10.75 2.37
C LEU A 259 20.44 -10.40 3.86
N LYS A 260 19.51 -9.49 4.20
CA LYS A 260 19.24 -9.06 5.58
C LYS A 260 18.75 -10.21 6.48
N MET A 261 17.96 -11.13 5.94
CA MET A 261 17.57 -12.35 6.67
C MET A 261 18.78 -13.19 7.10
N ARG A 262 19.78 -13.36 6.20
CA ARG A 262 21.00 -14.12 6.53
C ARG A 262 21.90 -13.39 7.53
N GLU A 263 21.95 -12.08 7.47
CA GLU A 263 22.65 -11.23 8.43
C GLU A 263 22.05 -11.40 9.84
N ASN A 264 20.74 -11.21 10.00
CA ASN A 264 20.03 -11.38 11.27
C ASN A 264 20.19 -12.79 11.88
N GLN A 265 20.28 -13.84 11.05
CA GLN A 265 20.50 -15.22 11.52
C GLN A 265 21.91 -15.42 12.09
N LYS A 266 22.94 -14.79 11.53
CA LYS A 266 24.31 -14.86 12.02
C LYS A 266 24.45 -14.16 13.38
N ASP A 267 23.86 -12.98 13.53
CA ASP A 267 23.91 -12.21 14.78
C ASP A 267 23.23 -12.99 15.92
N SER A 268 22.08 -13.60 15.65
CA SER A 268 21.39 -14.47 16.63
C SER A 268 22.22 -15.70 17.06
N GLN A 269 23.06 -16.26 16.16
CA GLN A 269 23.94 -17.38 16.49
C GLN A 269 25.14 -16.93 17.32
N LEU A 270 25.70 -15.75 17.06
CA LEU A 270 26.83 -15.20 17.82
C LEU A 270 26.43 -14.87 19.26
N ASP A 271 25.23 -14.30 19.46
CA ASP A 271 24.68 -13.99 20.77
C ASP A 271 24.41 -15.25 21.61
N CYS A 272 24.06 -16.36 20.97
CA CYS A 272 23.84 -17.65 21.65
C CYS A 272 25.13 -18.34 22.05
N CYS A 273 26.24 -18.09 21.35
CA CYS A 273 27.57 -18.66 21.66
C CYS A 273 28.35 -17.81 22.68
N SER A 274 27.91 -16.60 22.96
CA SER A 274 28.56 -15.68 23.92
C SER A 274 27.93 -15.68 25.32
N ARG A 275 26.93 -16.51 25.53
CA ARG A 275 26.30 -16.79 26.84
C ARG A 275 26.64 -18.18 27.30
#